data_ce1f195b9a91543ca761314e6fe4a7eb
#
_entry.id   ce1f195b9a91543ca761314e6fe4a7eb
#
_cell.length_a   1.000
_cell.length_b   1.000
_cell.length_c   1.000
_cell.angle_alpha   90.00
_cell.angle_beta   90.00
_cell.angle_gamma   90.00
#
_symmetry.space_group_name_H-M   'P 1'
#
loop_
_entity.id
_entity.type
_entity.pdbx_description
1 polymer ?
#
loop_
_entity_poly.entity_id
_entity_poly.type
_entity_poly.pdbx_seq_one_letter_code
_entity_poly.pdbx_strand_id
1 'polypeptide(L)'
;MATVLTPHPCSGVGSFLCAGDECTKAGVCDHDGCGINPFRSGSKNFYGPGMTVDTSKPFTVVTQFLSADNTSTGTLSEIRRLYVQGGKVIENAPVSMDDVAAGPGAVTEDFCTAVNSSSFLRLGGMEVMGQSLARGMVLIFSIWNSDGDFMNWLDSGESGPCSNTSGDPRLIVADNPEVSVTFSNIRWGDIGSTFDASGRGAVVSAQTTSPAVSQGVVSSSVWVVMVAVLGYMFS
;
A
#
# COMPACT_ATOMS: atom_id res chain seq x y z
N MET A 1 7.60 10.73 -10.34
CA MET A 1 7.37 9.84 -9.18
C MET A 1 6.06 9.12 -9.37
N ALA A 2 5.94 7.92 -8.79
CA ALA A 2 4.68 7.17 -8.78
C ALA A 2 4.39 6.64 -7.37
N THR A 3 3.18 6.20 -7.16
CA THR A 3 2.74 5.51 -5.94
C THR A 3 1.92 4.30 -6.33
N VAL A 4 2.05 3.22 -5.59
CA VAL A 4 1.30 2.00 -5.84
C VAL A 4 0.76 1.42 -4.53
N LEU A 5 -0.40 0.82 -4.59
CA LEU A 5 -1.00 0.01 -3.52
C LEU A 5 -1.24 -1.39 -4.08
N THR A 6 -0.57 -2.38 -3.54
CA THR A 6 -0.58 -3.74 -4.11
C THR A 6 -0.64 -4.79 -3.01
N PRO A 7 -1.75 -5.48 -2.81
CA PRO A 7 -1.82 -6.67 -1.97
C PRO A 7 -1.31 -7.92 -2.71
N HIS A 8 -0.69 -8.83 -1.96
CA HIS A 8 -0.14 -10.09 -2.44
C HIS A 8 -0.57 -11.23 -1.50
N PRO A 9 -1.60 -12.01 -1.82
CA PRO A 9 -2.01 -13.16 -1.00
C PRO A 9 -1.03 -14.31 -1.12
N CYS A 10 -0.94 -15.10 -0.03
CA CYS A 10 -0.23 -16.37 -0.01
C CYS A 10 -1.20 -17.48 0.46
N SER A 11 -1.13 -18.64 -0.14
CA SER A 11 -1.86 -19.83 0.31
C SER A 11 -1.25 -20.47 1.57
N GLY A 12 0.03 -20.20 1.84
CA GLY A 12 0.71 -20.65 3.06
C GLY A 12 0.25 -19.85 4.29
N VAL A 13 0.03 -20.53 5.40
CA VAL A 13 -0.40 -19.94 6.67
C VAL A 13 0.77 -19.89 7.65
N GLY A 14 0.94 -18.72 8.31
CA GLY A 14 2.00 -18.53 9.31
C GLY A 14 3.38 -18.25 8.67
N SER A 15 4.43 -18.63 9.39
CA SER A 15 5.80 -18.52 8.86
C SER A 15 6.04 -19.63 7.86
N PHE A 16 6.27 -19.27 6.61
CA PHE A 16 6.46 -20.20 5.51
C PHE A 16 7.71 -19.85 4.72
N LEU A 17 8.58 -20.83 4.51
CA LEU A 17 9.74 -20.72 3.64
C LEU A 17 9.47 -21.57 2.39
N CYS A 18 9.31 -20.95 1.25
CA CYS A 18 9.14 -21.66 -0.01
C CYS A 18 10.44 -22.32 -0.49
N ALA A 19 10.34 -23.40 -1.27
CA ALA A 19 11.46 -24.06 -1.91
C ALA A 19 11.11 -24.48 -3.36
N GLY A 20 12.08 -24.39 -4.26
CA GLY A 20 11.90 -24.77 -5.65
C GLY A 20 10.73 -24.06 -6.33
N ASP A 21 9.81 -24.84 -6.90
CA ASP A 21 8.66 -24.34 -7.65
C ASP A 21 7.67 -23.55 -6.81
N GLU A 22 7.65 -23.76 -5.50
CA GLU A 22 6.82 -22.97 -4.57
C GLU A 22 7.20 -21.49 -4.51
N CYS A 23 8.45 -21.15 -4.87
CA CYS A 23 8.96 -19.78 -4.92
C CYS A 23 8.77 -19.09 -6.28
N THR A 24 8.19 -19.78 -7.26
CA THR A 24 7.96 -19.22 -8.59
C THR A 24 6.68 -18.41 -8.67
N LYS A 25 6.42 -17.75 -9.81
CA LYS A 25 5.15 -17.03 -10.07
C LYS A 25 3.91 -17.93 -9.97
N ALA A 26 4.05 -19.23 -10.21
CA ALA A 26 2.98 -20.22 -10.04
C ALA A 26 2.90 -20.79 -8.60
N GLY A 27 3.78 -20.34 -7.72
CA GLY A 27 3.95 -20.86 -6.36
C GLY A 27 2.87 -20.43 -5.37
N VAL A 28 3.25 -20.48 -4.10
CA VAL A 28 2.33 -20.34 -2.94
C VAL A 28 2.00 -18.88 -2.61
N CYS A 29 2.81 -17.93 -3.06
CA CYS A 29 2.55 -16.50 -2.87
C CYS A 29 2.36 -15.80 -4.21
N ASP A 30 1.49 -14.81 -4.23
CA ASP A 30 1.32 -13.94 -5.38
C ASP A 30 2.57 -13.09 -5.57
N HIS A 31 3.19 -13.22 -6.72
CA HIS A 31 4.41 -12.50 -7.07
C HIS A 31 4.13 -11.12 -7.67
N ASP A 32 3.08 -11.01 -8.47
CA ASP A 32 2.79 -9.81 -9.25
C ASP A 32 1.82 -8.84 -8.54
N GLY A 33 0.95 -9.36 -7.68
CA GLY A 33 -0.03 -8.59 -6.92
C GLY A 33 -1.23 -8.10 -7.74
N CYS A 34 -2.15 -7.44 -7.05
CA CYS A 34 -3.21 -6.66 -7.67
C CYS A 34 -2.98 -5.18 -7.36
N GLY A 35 -2.28 -4.47 -8.24
CA GLY A 35 -1.77 -3.12 -7.97
C GLY A 35 -2.59 -2.00 -8.58
N ILE A 36 -2.92 -0.98 -7.78
CA ILE A 36 -3.38 0.32 -8.26
C ILE A 36 -2.21 1.30 -8.26
N ASN A 37 -1.88 1.79 -9.46
CA ASN A 37 -0.97 2.90 -9.70
C ASN A 37 -1.77 4.03 -10.36
N PRO A 38 -1.98 5.18 -9.71
CA PRO A 38 -2.73 6.29 -10.27
C PRO A 38 -2.24 6.76 -11.64
N PHE A 39 -0.94 6.79 -11.86
CA PHE A 39 -0.37 7.20 -13.14
C PHE A 39 -0.79 6.23 -14.26
N ARG A 40 -0.59 4.92 -14.04
CA ARG A 40 -1.00 3.87 -14.97
C ARG A 40 -2.51 3.84 -15.17
N SER A 41 -3.27 4.16 -14.13
CA SER A 41 -4.74 4.24 -14.18
C SER A 41 -5.27 5.55 -14.79
N GLY A 42 -4.44 6.34 -15.49
CA GLY A 42 -4.85 7.53 -16.23
C GLY A 42 -4.64 8.87 -15.50
N SER A 43 -4.40 8.88 -14.19
CA SER A 43 -4.25 10.10 -13.38
C SER A 43 -2.80 10.55 -13.27
N LYS A 44 -2.23 10.99 -14.40
CA LYS A 44 -0.80 11.27 -14.54
C LYS A 44 -0.26 12.42 -13.67
N ASN A 45 -1.14 13.33 -13.23
CA ASN A 45 -0.80 14.48 -12.39
C ASN A 45 -1.20 14.29 -10.92
N PHE A 46 -1.42 13.05 -10.50
CA PHE A 46 -1.91 12.78 -9.15
C PHE A 46 -0.82 12.86 -8.08
N TYR A 47 0.37 12.30 -8.32
CA TYR A 47 1.40 12.11 -7.30
C TYR A 47 2.78 12.56 -7.81
N GLY A 48 3.36 13.56 -7.17
CA GLY A 48 4.67 14.10 -7.54
C GLY A 48 4.84 15.54 -7.06
N PRO A 49 6.01 16.15 -7.28
CA PRO A 49 6.24 17.56 -6.93
C PRO A 49 5.23 18.49 -7.61
N GLY A 50 4.52 19.30 -6.81
CA GLY A 50 3.52 20.26 -7.30
C GLY A 50 2.23 19.62 -7.84
N MET A 51 2.03 18.29 -7.68
CA MET A 51 0.84 17.57 -8.14
C MET A 51 -0.26 17.56 -7.08
N THR A 52 -1.34 16.79 -7.31
CA THR A 52 -2.48 16.69 -6.37
C THR A 52 -2.01 16.25 -4.98
N VAL A 53 -1.18 15.22 -4.90
CA VAL A 53 -0.36 14.90 -3.73
C VAL A 53 1.04 15.43 -4.02
N ASP A 54 1.37 16.59 -3.43
CA ASP A 54 2.63 17.28 -3.65
C ASP A 54 3.74 16.65 -2.81
N THR A 55 4.56 15.83 -3.44
CA THR A 55 5.64 15.09 -2.75
C THR A 55 6.81 15.97 -2.30
N SER A 56 6.84 17.26 -2.67
CA SER A 56 7.81 18.22 -2.15
C SER A 56 7.45 18.73 -0.74
N LYS A 57 6.29 18.33 -0.21
CA LYS A 57 5.78 18.73 1.10
C LYS A 57 5.39 17.51 1.93
N PRO A 58 5.44 17.59 3.26
CA PRO A 58 4.95 16.50 4.10
C PRO A 58 3.48 16.17 3.83
N PHE A 59 3.15 14.90 3.85
CA PHE A 59 1.78 14.38 3.76
C PHE A 59 1.65 13.11 4.60
N THR A 60 0.43 12.81 5.02
CA THR A 60 0.11 11.56 5.69
C THR A 60 -0.46 10.58 4.68
N VAL A 61 0.04 9.35 4.70
CA VAL A 61 -0.53 8.23 3.96
C VAL A 61 -1.46 7.45 4.87
N VAL A 62 -2.69 7.22 4.44
CA VAL A 62 -3.68 6.44 5.17
C VAL A 62 -4.09 5.26 4.32
N THR A 63 -3.98 4.05 4.87
CA THR A 63 -4.49 2.83 4.24
C THR A 63 -5.64 2.30 5.10
N GLN A 64 -6.78 2.05 4.48
CA GLN A 64 -7.99 1.53 5.12
C GLN A 64 -8.33 0.16 4.56
N PHE A 65 -8.72 -0.74 5.44
CA PHE A 65 -9.16 -2.09 5.11
C PHE A 65 -10.64 -2.19 5.49
N LEU A 66 -11.50 -2.33 4.49
CA LEU A 66 -12.94 -2.31 4.66
C LEU A 66 -13.51 -3.72 4.46
N SER A 67 -14.39 -4.12 5.36
CA SER A 67 -15.14 -5.36 5.23
C SER A 67 -16.50 -5.12 4.56
N ALA A 68 -17.05 -6.15 3.95
CA ALA A 68 -18.32 -6.08 3.22
C ALA A 68 -19.52 -5.71 4.10
N ASP A 69 -19.44 -6.02 5.40
CA ASP A 69 -20.51 -5.78 6.37
C ASP A 69 -20.18 -4.68 7.39
N ASN A 70 -19.05 -3.96 7.19
CA ASN A 70 -18.53 -2.94 8.09
C ASN A 70 -18.26 -3.43 9.52
N THR A 71 -17.98 -4.72 9.70
CA THR A 71 -17.57 -5.29 10.97
C THR A 71 -16.09 -5.69 10.98
N SER A 72 -15.52 -5.85 12.16
CA SER A 72 -14.13 -6.30 12.32
C SER A 72 -13.90 -7.77 11.95
N THR A 73 -14.96 -8.54 11.77
CA THR A 73 -14.93 -9.97 11.44
C THR A 73 -15.45 -10.27 10.03
N GLY A 74 -15.93 -9.26 9.34
CA GLY A 74 -16.44 -9.39 7.97
C GLY A 74 -15.34 -9.68 6.95
N THR A 75 -15.74 -10.21 5.82
CA THR A 75 -14.82 -10.47 4.70
C THR A 75 -14.26 -9.16 4.16
N LEU A 76 -12.94 -9.07 3.98
CA LEU A 76 -12.31 -7.91 3.36
C LEU A 76 -12.84 -7.71 1.94
N SER A 77 -13.37 -6.55 1.66
CA SER A 77 -13.96 -6.20 0.36
C SER A 77 -13.19 -5.09 -0.38
N GLU A 78 -12.49 -4.23 0.35
CA GLU A 78 -11.79 -3.09 -0.23
C GLU A 78 -10.53 -2.74 0.56
N ILE A 79 -9.44 -2.42 -0.16
CA ILE A 79 -8.25 -1.76 0.41
C ILE A 79 -8.15 -0.38 -0.24
N ARG A 80 -8.28 0.67 0.57
CA ARG A 80 -8.35 2.05 0.13
C ARG A 80 -7.15 2.84 0.62
N ARG A 81 -6.65 3.74 -0.19
CA ARG A 81 -5.60 4.70 0.19
C ARG A 81 -6.13 6.13 0.13
N LEU A 82 -5.80 6.90 1.15
CA LEU A 82 -6.06 8.33 1.24
C LEU A 82 -4.74 9.04 1.55
N TYR A 83 -4.69 10.32 1.23
CA TYR A 83 -3.59 11.19 1.63
C TYR A 83 -4.16 12.38 2.41
N VAL A 84 -3.43 12.88 3.41
CA VAL A 84 -3.80 14.11 4.11
C VAL A 84 -2.68 15.10 3.94
N GLN A 85 -2.95 16.22 3.29
CA GLN A 85 -1.96 17.24 2.99
C GLN A 85 -2.58 18.64 3.01
N GLY A 86 -1.91 19.59 3.65
CA GLY A 86 -2.36 20.98 3.72
C GLY A 86 -3.76 21.16 4.30
N GLY A 87 -4.15 20.32 5.27
CA GLY A 87 -5.47 20.35 5.90
C GLY A 87 -6.61 19.77 5.03
N LYS A 88 -6.28 18.98 4.02
CA LYS A 88 -7.26 18.33 3.13
C LYS A 88 -7.05 16.82 3.08
N VAL A 89 -8.14 16.09 3.08
CA VAL A 89 -8.15 14.67 2.73
C VAL A 89 -8.23 14.57 1.20
N ILE A 90 -7.32 13.82 0.62
CA ILE A 90 -7.21 13.56 -0.82
C ILE A 90 -7.44 12.06 -1.01
N GLU A 91 -8.53 11.70 -1.63
CA GLU A 91 -8.79 10.30 -2.00
C GLU A 91 -7.82 9.86 -3.09
N ASN A 92 -7.54 8.55 -3.16
CA ASN A 92 -6.76 8.02 -4.27
C ASN A 92 -7.46 8.32 -5.60
N ALA A 93 -6.67 8.51 -6.65
CA ALA A 93 -7.24 8.83 -7.96
C ALA A 93 -8.15 7.70 -8.46
N PRO A 94 -9.31 8.04 -9.06
CA PRO A 94 -10.17 7.04 -9.66
C PRO A 94 -9.46 6.29 -10.79
N VAL A 95 -9.86 5.04 -11.00
CA VAL A 95 -9.39 4.25 -12.14
C VAL A 95 -10.07 4.76 -13.40
N SER A 96 -9.29 5.08 -14.43
CA SER A 96 -9.73 5.45 -15.75
C SER A 96 -8.78 4.79 -16.76
N MET A 97 -9.09 3.55 -17.12
CA MET A 97 -8.31 2.75 -18.07
C MET A 97 -9.25 2.21 -19.14
N ASP A 98 -8.73 2.08 -20.34
CA ASP A 98 -9.44 1.37 -21.41
C ASP A 98 -9.71 -0.07 -20.93
N ASP A 99 -10.87 -0.59 -21.23
CA ASP A 99 -11.34 -1.93 -20.84
C ASP A 99 -11.57 -2.18 -19.33
N VAL A 100 -11.35 -1.18 -18.47
CA VAL A 100 -11.67 -1.27 -17.03
C VAL A 100 -12.76 -0.27 -16.70
N ALA A 101 -13.86 -0.73 -16.12
CA ALA A 101 -14.94 0.16 -15.69
C ALA A 101 -14.40 1.23 -14.73
N ALA A 102 -14.77 2.49 -14.96
CA ALA A 102 -14.42 3.58 -14.08
C ALA A 102 -14.88 3.25 -12.65
N GLY A 103 -13.97 3.38 -11.69
CA GLY A 103 -14.23 2.98 -10.31
C GLY A 103 -13.43 3.78 -9.30
N PRO A 104 -13.67 3.54 -8.02
CA PRO A 104 -12.88 4.16 -6.95
C PRO A 104 -11.41 3.76 -7.11
N GLY A 105 -10.51 4.63 -6.69
CA GLY A 105 -9.08 4.34 -6.63
C GLY A 105 -8.71 3.40 -5.47
N ALA A 106 -9.34 2.24 -5.43
CA ALA A 106 -9.22 1.25 -4.37
C ALA A 106 -9.05 -0.16 -4.96
N VAL A 107 -8.36 -1.03 -4.23
CA VAL A 107 -8.25 -2.44 -4.61
C VAL A 107 -9.50 -3.17 -4.13
N THR A 108 -10.21 -3.77 -5.08
CA THR A 108 -11.38 -4.64 -4.86
C THR A 108 -11.22 -5.91 -5.70
N GLU A 109 -12.01 -6.94 -5.42
CA GLU A 109 -12.02 -8.16 -6.23
C GLU A 109 -12.41 -7.88 -7.69
N ASP A 110 -13.42 -7.00 -7.90
CA ASP A 110 -13.85 -6.60 -9.24
C ASP A 110 -12.75 -5.89 -10.03
N PHE A 111 -12.02 -4.98 -9.38
CA PHE A 111 -10.86 -4.33 -9.99
C PHE A 111 -9.79 -5.35 -10.37
N CYS A 112 -9.44 -6.26 -9.46
CA CYS A 112 -8.43 -7.28 -9.72
C CYS A 112 -8.82 -8.24 -10.85
N THR A 113 -10.11 -8.51 -10.98
CA THR A 113 -10.66 -9.29 -12.09
C THR A 113 -10.55 -8.52 -13.41
N ALA A 114 -10.94 -7.24 -13.41
CA ALA A 114 -10.91 -6.39 -14.60
C ALA A 114 -9.49 -6.19 -15.15
N VAL A 115 -8.48 -6.07 -14.29
CA VAL A 115 -7.07 -5.93 -14.69
C VAL A 115 -6.36 -7.28 -14.87
N ASN A 116 -7.10 -8.40 -14.81
CA ASN A 116 -6.59 -9.77 -15.00
C ASN A 116 -5.43 -10.14 -14.06
N SER A 117 -5.54 -9.79 -12.77
CA SER A 117 -4.58 -10.18 -11.73
C SER A 117 -4.72 -11.67 -11.37
N SER A 118 -4.43 -12.54 -12.33
CA SER A 118 -4.73 -13.97 -12.26
C SER A 118 -4.06 -14.70 -11.09
N SER A 119 -2.83 -14.35 -10.74
CA SER A 119 -2.10 -14.92 -9.60
C SER A 119 -2.75 -14.56 -8.27
N PHE A 120 -3.13 -13.28 -8.13
CA PHE A 120 -3.88 -12.77 -6.98
C PHE A 120 -5.19 -13.52 -6.77
N LEU A 121 -6.01 -13.64 -7.82
CA LEU A 121 -7.29 -14.32 -7.79
C LEU A 121 -7.14 -15.82 -7.50
N ARG A 122 -6.17 -16.49 -8.14
CA ARG A 122 -5.87 -17.91 -7.94
C ARG A 122 -5.53 -18.22 -6.48
N LEU A 123 -4.87 -17.32 -5.79
CA LEU A 123 -4.45 -17.48 -4.39
C LEU A 123 -5.48 -16.99 -3.37
N GLY A 124 -6.71 -16.71 -3.82
CA GLY A 124 -7.85 -16.42 -2.97
C GLY A 124 -8.10 -14.93 -2.71
N GLY A 125 -7.44 -14.05 -3.47
CA GLY A 125 -7.75 -12.63 -3.59
C GLY A 125 -7.95 -11.89 -2.27
N MET A 126 -8.99 -11.07 -2.25
CA MET A 126 -9.33 -10.25 -1.08
C MET A 126 -9.70 -11.07 0.16
N GLU A 127 -10.31 -12.23 -0.02
CA GLU A 127 -10.67 -13.09 1.12
C GLU A 127 -9.43 -13.57 1.88
N VAL A 128 -8.43 -14.11 1.18
CA VAL A 128 -7.18 -14.58 1.80
C VAL A 128 -6.37 -13.44 2.39
N MET A 129 -6.37 -12.26 1.74
CA MET A 129 -5.79 -11.05 2.33
C MET A 129 -6.48 -10.67 3.64
N GLY A 130 -7.81 -10.70 3.70
CA GLY A 130 -8.58 -10.44 4.92
C GLY A 130 -8.27 -11.44 6.03
N GLN A 131 -8.20 -12.72 5.71
CA GLN A 131 -7.81 -13.76 6.66
C GLN A 131 -6.38 -13.55 7.20
N SER A 132 -5.46 -13.09 6.37
CA SER A 132 -4.09 -12.78 6.78
C SER A 132 -4.04 -11.58 7.72
N LEU A 133 -4.78 -10.53 7.44
CA LEU A 133 -4.92 -9.36 8.31
C LEU A 133 -5.54 -9.74 9.66
N ALA A 134 -6.57 -10.60 9.67
CA ALA A 134 -7.22 -11.07 10.89
C ALA A 134 -6.28 -11.89 11.79
N ARG A 135 -5.33 -12.61 11.22
CA ARG A 135 -4.28 -13.32 11.97
C ARG A 135 -3.19 -12.39 12.52
N GLY A 136 -3.12 -11.17 12.01
CA GLY A 136 -2.08 -10.19 12.29
C GLY A 136 -0.96 -10.21 11.24
N MET A 137 -0.51 -9.02 10.87
CA MET A 137 0.61 -8.81 9.95
C MET A 137 1.64 -7.86 10.57
N VAL A 138 2.89 -8.04 10.22
CA VAL A 138 3.98 -7.17 10.69
C VAL A 138 4.05 -5.94 9.79
N LEU A 139 4.04 -4.75 10.41
CA LEU A 139 4.29 -3.50 9.70
C LEU A 139 5.78 -3.33 9.45
N ILE A 140 6.16 -3.14 8.20
CA ILE A 140 7.55 -2.93 7.78
C ILE A 140 7.64 -1.63 6.97
N PHE A 141 8.66 -0.84 7.27
CA PHE A 141 9.12 0.28 6.46
C PHE A 141 10.49 -0.03 5.90
N SER A 142 10.71 0.21 4.62
CA SER A 142 11.97 -0.08 3.96
C SER A 142 12.29 0.90 2.84
N ILE A 143 13.57 1.06 2.56
CA ILE A 143 14.09 1.63 1.32
C ILE A 143 14.82 0.49 0.62
N TRP A 144 14.59 0.34 -0.66
CA TRP A 144 15.24 -0.67 -1.47
C TRP A 144 15.41 -0.21 -2.92
N ASN A 145 16.33 -0.84 -3.62
CA ASN A 145 16.61 -0.61 -5.03
C ASN A 145 16.68 -1.94 -5.78
N SER A 146 16.80 -1.88 -7.08
CA SER A 146 16.96 -3.06 -7.94
C SER A 146 18.03 -2.80 -9.01
N ASP A 147 19.08 -3.62 -9.01
CA ASP A 147 20.10 -3.58 -10.05
C ASP A 147 19.65 -4.22 -11.36
N GLY A 148 18.59 -5.04 -11.32
CA GLY A 148 18.16 -5.83 -12.46
C GLY A 148 17.25 -5.08 -13.42
N ASP A 149 16.33 -4.26 -12.89
CA ASP A 149 15.29 -3.59 -13.66
C ASP A 149 15.12 -2.11 -13.29
N PHE A 150 15.94 -1.58 -12.38
CA PHE A 150 15.94 -0.19 -11.95
C PHE A 150 14.57 0.31 -11.45
N MET A 151 13.74 -0.60 -10.94
CA MET A 151 12.37 -0.29 -10.49
C MET A 151 11.44 0.23 -11.60
N ASN A 152 11.73 -0.04 -12.87
CA ASN A 152 10.96 0.47 -14.01
C ASN A 152 9.48 0.08 -13.99
N TRP A 153 9.16 -1.06 -13.41
CA TRP A 153 7.78 -1.52 -13.21
C TRP A 153 6.95 -0.58 -12.33
N LEU A 154 7.60 0.20 -11.46
CA LEU A 154 6.94 1.09 -10.52
C LEU A 154 6.60 2.46 -11.14
N ASP A 155 7.55 3.07 -11.88
CA ASP A 155 7.41 4.48 -12.25
C ASP A 155 8.01 4.89 -13.60
N SER A 156 8.29 3.93 -14.47
CA SER A 156 8.75 4.18 -15.83
C SER A 156 7.72 3.73 -16.87
N GLY A 157 7.79 4.26 -18.07
CA GLY A 157 6.92 3.91 -19.19
C GLY A 157 5.44 4.15 -18.87
N GLU A 158 4.64 3.10 -18.88
CA GLU A 158 3.21 3.18 -18.55
C GLU A 158 2.95 3.39 -17.05
N SER A 159 3.90 3.04 -16.19
CA SER A 159 3.76 3.09 -14.74
C SER A 159 4.14 4.44 -14.13
N GLY A 160 4.87 5.28 -14.88
CA GLY A 160 5.31 6.58 -14.38
C GLY A 160 6.13 7.39 -15.38
N PRO A 161 6.47 8.63 -15.02
CA PRO A 161 7.15 9.55 -15.92
C PRO A 161 8.67 9.41 -15.95
N CYS A 162 9.24 8.53 -15.13
CA CYS A 162 10.69 8.40 -14.99
C CYS A 162 11.33 7.69 -16.19
N SER A 163 12.58 8.01 -16.48
CA SER A 163 13.33 7.28 -17.51
C SER A 163 13.65 5.87 -17.02
N ASN A 164 13.86 4.95 -17.94
CA ASN A 164 14.19 3.56 -17.62
C ASN A 164 15.59 3.35 -17.00
N THR A 165 16.35 4.42 -16.82
CA THR A 165 17.68 4.40 -16.17
C THR A 165 17.72 5.23 -14.88
N SER A 166 16.65 5.99 -14.55
CA SER A 166 16.65 6.86 -13.38
C SER A 166 16.69 6.11 -12.04
N GLY A 167 16.29 4.84 -12.03
CA GLY A 167 16.38 3.96 -10.86
C GLY A 167 17.70 3.18 -10.74
N ASP A 168 18.70 3.44 -11.57
CA ASP A 168 20.02 2.77 -11.45
C ASP A 168 20.68 3.11 -10.11
N PRO A 169 20.89 2.13 -9.22
CA PRO A 169 21.43 2.37 -7.87
C PRO A 169 22.78 3.06 -7.87
N ARG A 170 23.58 2.84 -8.91
CA ARG A 170 24.92 3.44 -9.04
C ARG A 170 24.81 4.94 -9.28
N LEU A 171 23.83 5.38 -10.09
CA LEU A 171 23.57 6.78 -10.35
C LEU A 171 22.94 7.44 -9.11
N ILE A 172 21.99 6.78 -8.46
CA ILE A 172 21.36 7.29 -7.24
C ILE A 172 22.39 7.55 -6.15
N VAL A 173 23.28 6.59 -5.89
CA VAL A 173 24.32 6.73 -4.85
C VAL A 173 25.36 7.78 -5.23
N ALA A 174 25.70 7.90 -6.52
CA ALA A 174 26.66 8.91 -6.98
C ALA A 174 26.11 10.34 -6.86
N ASP A 175 24.85 10.54 -7.25
CA ASP A 175 24.22 11.86 -7.31
C ASP A 175 23.59 12.26 -5.96
N ASN A 176 23.15 11.31 -5.16
CA ASN A 176 22.43 11.52 -3.90
C ASN A 176 22.90 10.55 -2.80
N PRO A 177 24.16 10.66 -2.32
CA PRO A 177 24.73 9.72 -1.35
C PRO A 177 24.01 9.73 0.00
N GLU A 178 23.32 10.83 0.34
CA GLU A 178 22.60 11.03 1.59
C GLU A 178 21.09 10.76 1.47
N VAL A 179 20.66 10.00 0.46
CA VAL A 179 19.24 9.70 0.27
C VAL A 179 18.68 8.99 1.50
N SER A 180 17.58 9.53 2.02
CA SER A 180 16.92 9.00 3.21
C SER A 180 15.41 9.22 3.16
N VAL A 181 14.69 8.43 3.95
CA VAL A 181 13.26 8.64 4.19
C VAL A 181 12.99 8.62 5.68
N THR A 182 12.13 9.51 6.14
CA THR A 182 11.67 9.56 7.53
C THR A 182 10.19 9.22 7.60
N PHE A 183 9.88 8.16 8.35
CA PHE A 183 8.52 7.80 8.72
C PHE A 183 8.25 8.27 10.14
N SER A 184 7.11 8.94 10.35
CA SER A 184 6.75 9.47 11.67
C SER A 184 5.24 9.40 11.90
N ASN A 185 4.80 9.61 13.15
CA ASN A 185 3.40 9.64 13.53
C ASN A 185 2.62 8.38 13.09
N ILE A 186 3.23 7.21 13.25
CA ILE A 186 2.62 5.94 12.91
C ILE A 186 1.42 5.70 13.84
N ARG A 187 0.26 5.41 13.26
CA ARG A 187 -1.00 5.23 13.98
C ARG A 187 -1.81 4.09 13.38
N TRP A 188 -2.62 3.47 14.21
CA TRP A 188 -3.60 2.47 13.81
C TRP A 188 -4.86 2.63 14.67
N GLY A 189 -6.00 2.17 14.20
CA GLY A 189 -7.27 2.26 14.88
C GLY A 189 -8.45 2.11 13.91
N ASP A 190 -9.64 2.39 14.38
CA ASP A 190 -10.85 2.30 13.60
C ASP A 190 -10.83 3.22 12.38
N ILE A 191 -11.61 2.88 11.36
CA ILE A 191 -11.72 3.68 10.13
C ILE A 191 -12.06 5.12 10.49
N GLY A 192 -11.22 6.05 10.01
CA GLY A 192 -11.38 7.50 10.25
C GLY A 192 -10.86 8.00 11.60
N SER A 193 -10.38 7.13 12.50
CA SER A 193 -9.90 7.56 13.83
C SER A 193 -8.45 8.03 13.85
N THR A 194 -7.65 7.70 12.85
CA THR A 194 -6.20 7.90 12.84
C THR A 194 -5.75 9.24 12.28
N PHE A 195 -6.64 10.00 11.67
CA PHE A 195 -6.37 11.31 11.09
C PHE A 195 -7.59 12.22 11.16
N ASP A 196 -7.37 13.52 11.05
CA ASP A 196 -8.39 14.54 10.79
C ASP A 196 -8.02 15.33 9.51
N ALA A 197 -8.95 16.14 9.03
CA ALA A 197 -8.73 16.97 7.84
C ALA A 197 -7.61 18.02 8.05
N SER A 198 -7.22 18.32 9.28
CA SER A 198 -6.10 19.24 9.57
C SER A 198 -4.74 18.56 9.43
N GLY A 199 -4.69 17.26 9.14
CA GLY A 199 -3.46 16.47 9.10
C GLY A 199 -2.87 16.21 10.49
N ARG A 200 -3.48 16.75 11.53
CA ARG A 200 -3.19 16.36 12.92
C ARG A 200 -3.95 15.07 13.15
N GLY A 201 -3.22 14.01 13.45
CA GLY A 201 -3.92 12.81 13.82
C GLY A 201 -4.85 13.11 14.98
N ALA A 202 -6.04 12.52 14.99
CA ALA A 202 -6.94 12.59 16.12
C ALA A 202 -6.13 12.29 17.38
N VAL A 203 -6.16 13.19 18.34
CA VAL A 203 -5.51 12.99 19.63
C VAL A 203 -6.37 11.99 20.38
N VAL A 204 -6.17 10.71 20.12
CA VAL A 204 -6.63 9.71 21.05
C VAL A 204 -5.74 9.89 22.27
N SER A 205 -6.28 10.44 23.34
CA SER A 205 -5.61 10.45 24.64
C SER A 205 -5.33 8.99 24.99
N ALA A 206 -4.12 8.53 24.68
CA ALA A 206 -3.64 7.26 25.17
C ALA A 206 -3.52 7.43 26.70
N GLN A 207 -4.48 6.89 27.43
CA GLN A 207 -4.25 6.57 28.81
C GLN A 207 -3.16 5.49 28.84
N THR A 208 -1.94 5.93 29.05
CA THR A 208 -0.82 5.07 29.40
C THR A 208 -1.10 4.44 30.75
N THR A 209 -1.75 3.30 30.75
CA THR A 209 -1.58 2.33 31.81
C THR A 209 -0.90 1.12 31.18
N SER A 210 0.41 1.05 31.33
CA SER A 210 1.11 -0.22 31.18
C SER A 210 0.66 -1.13 32.33
N PRO A 211 0.15 -2.30 32.02
CA PRO A 211 0.35 -3.43 32.90
C PRO A 211 1.10 -4.56 32.17
N ALA A 212 1.91 -5.20 32.96
CA ALA A 212 2.63 -6.40 32.62
C ALA A 212 1.73 -7.45 31.94
N VAL A 213 2.32 -8.22 31.04
CA VAL A 213 1.77 -9.35 30.34
C VAL A 213 0.97 -10.26 31.27
N SER A 214 -0.33 -10.37 31.01
CA SER A 214 -1.11 -11.54 31.37
C SER A 214 -1.97 -11.93 30.17
N GLN A 215 -1.91 -13.17 29.79
CA GLN A 215 -2.72 -13.77 28.74
C GLN A 215 -4.21 -13.67 29.12
N GLY A 216 -5.03 -13.18 28.24
CA GLY A 216 -6.47 -13.35 28.36
C GLY A 216 -7.28 -12.24 27.72
N VAL A 217 -8.11 -12.66 26.76
CA VAL A 217 -9.28 -11.98 26.20
C VAL A 217 -9.00 -10.92 25.15
N VAL A 218 -9.20 -11.33 23.90
CA VAL A 218 -9.18 -10.48 22.69
C VAL A 218 -10.43 -9.62 22.68
N SER A 219 -10.26 -8.32 22.91
CA SER A 219 -11.25 -7.31 22.54
C SER A 219 -11.09 -6.96 21.07
N SER A 220 -12.18 -6.95 20.35
CA SER A 220 -12.29 -6.73 18.91
C SER A 220 -11.74 -5.35 18.50
N SER A 221 -10.58 -5.32 17.90
CA SER A 221 -9.99 -4.11 17.34
C SER A 221 -9.69 -4.33 15.87
N VAL A 222 -10.26 -3.50 15.01
CA VAL A 222 -9.93 -3.44 13.58
C VAL A 222 -8.54 -2.83 13.44
N TRP A 223 -7.61 -3.55 12.85
CA TRP A 223 -6.24 -3.11 12.66
C TRP A 223 -6.10 -2.37 11.33
N VAL A 224 -5.71 -1.11 11.36
CA VAL A 224 -5.24 -0.39 10.19
C VAL A 224 -3.73 -0.57 10.10
N VAL A 225 -3.28 -1.36 9.14
CA VAL A 225 -1.85 -1.53 8.85
C VAL A 225 -1.49 -0.57 7.73
N MET A 226 -0.57 0.35 8.02
CA MET A 226 -0.04 1.28 7.03
C MET A 226 1.16 0.61 6.35
N VAL A 227 1.03 0.20 5.10
CA VAL A 227 2.16 -0.22 4.28
C VAL A 227 2.53 0.96 3.37
N ALA A 228 3.57 1.68 3.72
CA ALA A 228 4.12 2.72 2.87
C ALA A 228 5.33 2.15 2.12
N VAL A 229 5.14 1.81 0.85
CA VAL A 229 6.26 1.59 -0.07
C VAL A 229 6.56 2.94 -0.72
N LEU A 230 7.62 3.60 -0.27
CA LEU A 230 8.09 4.86 -0.84
C LEU A 230 9.34 4.56 -1.68
N GLY A 231 9.16 4.54 -3.00
CA GLY A 231 10.29 4.70 -3.92
C GLY A 231 10.61 6.19 -4.04
N TYR A 232 11.77 6.62 -3.59
CA TYR A 232 12.28 7.96 -3.88
C TYR A 232 13.06 7.91 -5.18
N MET A 233 12.65 8.76 -6.13
CA MET A 233 13.52 9.16 -7.22
C MET A 233 13.71 10.66 -7.20
N PHE A 234 14.96 11.05 -7.31
CA PHE A 234 15.37 12.43 -7.45
C PHE A 234 15.44 12.80 -8.95
N SER A 235 14.96 13.96 -9.30
CA SER A 235 15.23 14.63 -10.57
C SER A 235 16.48 15.47 -10.44
#